data_77c6497aeb226a498980a1631f24967c
#
_entry.id   77c6497aeb226a498980a1631f24967c
#
_cell.length_a   1.000
_cell.length_b   1.000
_cell.length_c   1.000
_cell.angle_alpha   90.00
_cell.angle_beta   90.00
_cell.angle_gamma   90.00
#
_symmetry.space_group_name_H-M   'P 1'
#
loop_
_entity.id
_entity.type
_entity.pdbx_description
1 polymer ?
#
loop_
_entity_poly.entity_id
_entity_poly.type
_entity_poly.pdbx_seq_one_letter_code
_entity_poly.pdbx_strand_id
1 'polypeptide(L)'
;EVQAEPVSVAITVEMNGKDLGQRVRTFSVRSINECLLGYVSNGTKFHDTSIFFAAYVNEENPMIDQLLREALNTRIVNRFLGYQSKAKGAVDKQVYALWNILQKRKFRYSSVSNTSLSSNVVFSQRVRTFDDALESSQINCVDGSVLFASLLRAINIDPILVRTPGHMFVGYYTDNSHTDKNFLETTMIGDVDLDDFFPD
;
A
#
# COMPACT_ATOMS: atom_id res chain seq x y z
N GLU A 1 -8.25 10.92 -10.97
CA GLU A 1 -8.93 10.40 -9.75
C GLU A 1 -10.37 10.06 -10.07
N VAL A 2 -10.80 8.84 -9.76
CA VAL A 2 -12.21 8.47 -9.81
C VAL A 2 -12.84 8.95 -8.51
N GLN A 3 -13.80 9.88 -8.60
CA GLN A 3 -14.55 10.35 -7.45
C GLN A 3 -15.68 9.34 -7.11
N ALA A 4 -16.16 9.39 -5.87
CA ALA A 4 -17.35 8.63 -5.51
C ALA A 4 -18.57 9.17 -6.26
N GLU A 5 -19.37 8.28 -6.83
CA GLU A 5 -20.55 8.64 -7.60
C GLU A 5 -21.73 7.68 -7.33
N PRO A 6 -22.97 8.15 -7.46
CA PRO A 6 -24.13 7.28 -7.35
C PRO A 6 -24.27 6.43 -8.61
N VAL A 7 -24.48 5.14 -8.42
CA VAL A 7 -24.77 4.17 -9.49
C VAL A 7 -26.12 3.54 -9.22
N SER A 8 -27.02 3.56 -10.20
CA SER A 8 -28.32 2.91 -10.10
C SER A 8 -28.32 1.60 -10.86
N VAL A 9 -28.73 0.53 -10.19
CA VAL A 9 -28.92 -0.79 -10.78
C VAL A 9 -30.43 -1.05 -10.87
N ALA A 10 -30.89 -1.29 -12.10
CA ALA A 10 -32.27 -1.69 -12.38
C ALA A 10 -32.30 -3.21 -12.61
N ILE A 11 -33.13 -3.90 -11.84
CA ILE A 11 -33.35 -5.34 -11.97
C ILE A 11 -34.80 -5.53 -12.49
N THR A 12 -34.91 -6.03 -13.72
CA THR A 12 -36.18 -6.38 -14.34
C THR A 12 -36.34 -7.90 -14.26
N VAL A 13 -37.49 -8.35 -13.86
CA VAL A 13 -37.84 -9.77 -13.82
C VAL A 13 -38.90 -10.08 -14.88
N GLU A 14 -38.59 -11.04 -15.74
CA GLU A 14 -39.44 -11.51 -16.79
C GLU A 14 -39.70 -13.01 -16.63
N MET A 15 -40.92 -13.46 -16.85
CA MET A 15 -41.28 -14.88 -16.83
C MET A 15 -42.20 -15.21 -18.00
N ASN A 16 -41.79 -16.14 -18.83
CA ASN A 16 -42.53 -16.57 -20.01
C ASN A 16 -42.96 -15.40 -20.95
N GLY A 17 -42.05 -14.42 -21.16
CA GLY A 17 -42.31 -13.24 -21.99
C GLY A 17 -43.20 -12.19 -21.32
N LYS A 18 -43.56 -12.36 -20.05
CA LYS A 18 -44.33 -11.40 -19.27
C LYS A 18 -43.43 -10.66 -18.30
N ASP A 19 -43.42 -9.33 -18.40
CA ASP A 19 -42.73 -8.47 -17.44
C ASP A 19 -43.43 -8.56 -16.07
N LEU A 20 -42.69 -8.93 -15.03
CA LEU A 20 -43.16 -9.02 -13.66
C LEU A 20 -42.84 -7.78 -12.84
N GLY A 21 -42.12 -6.82 -13.46
CA GLY A 21 -41.78 -5.56 -12.85
C GLY A 21 -40.28 -5.32 -12.71
N GLN A 22 -39.95 -4.10 -12.32
CA GLN A 22 -38.60 -3.62 -12.15
C GLN A 22 -38.40 -3.09 -10.72
N ARG A 23 -37.19 -3.35 -10.20
CA ARG A 23 -36.70 -2.69 -8.98
C ARG A 23 -35.42 -1.94 -9.29
N VAL A 24 -35.36 -0.68 -8.84
CA VAL A 24 -34.15 0.14 -8.92
C VAL A 24 -33.54 0.29 -7.52
N ARG A 25 -32.24 0.14 -7.43
CA ARG A 25 -31.45 0.41 -6.23
C ARG A 25 -30.29 1.32 -6.59
N THR A 26 -30.11 2.37 -5.79
CA THR A 26 -28.99 3.28 -5.94
C THR A 26 -27.93 2.97 -4.88
N PHE A 27 -26.70 2.88 -5.31
CA PHE A 27 -25.52 2.64 -4.49
C PHE A 27 -24.54 3.79 -4.67
N SER A 28 -23.77 4.10 -3.64
CA SER A 28 -22.60 4.98 -3.78
C SER A 28 -21.37 4.12 -4.06
N VAL A 29 -20.77 4.32 -5.22
CA VAL A 29 -19.49 3.69 -5.58
C VAL A 29 -18.37 4.59 -5.08
N ARG A 30 -17.45 4.04 -4.30
CA ARG A 30 -16.29 4.76 -3.80
C ARG A 30 -15.16 4.75 -4.82
N SER A 31 -14.24 5.71 -4.67
CA SER A 31 -13.03 5.75 -5.47
C SER A 31 -12.23 4.46 -5.30
N ILE A 32 -11.56 4.01 -6.38
CA ILE A 32 -10.62 2.89 -6.34
C ILE A 32 -9.47 3.13 -5.35
N ASN A 33 -9.18 4.39 -5.06
CA ASN A 33 -8.14 4.80 -4.09
C ASN A 33 -8.64 4.78 -2.64
N GLU A 34 -9.86 4.32 -2.38
CA GLU A 34 -10.40 4.17 -1.04
C GLU A 34 -10.48 2.71 -0.64
N CYS A 35 -9.51 2.28 0.17
CA CYS A 35 -9.52 0.96 0.77
C CYS A 35 -10.60 0.87 1.85
N LEU A 36 -11.42 -0.16 1.79
CA LEU A 36 -12.38 -0.47 2.85
C LEU A 36 -11.63 -0.95 4.09
N LEU A 37 -11.66 -0.13 5.13
CA LEU A 37 -11.02 -0.42 6.42
C LEU A 37 -11.89 -1.33 7.30
N GLY A 38 -13.21 -1.15 7.24
CA GLY A 38 -14.17 -1.92 7.99
C GLY A 38 -15.59 -1.36 7.85
N TYR A 39 -16.55 -2.11 8.37
CA TYR A 39 -17.92 -1.68 8.41
C TYR A 39 -18.64 -2.17 9.67
N VAL A 40 -19.73 -1.49 10.04
CA VAL A 40 -20.59 -1.86 11.16
C VAL A 40 -21.84 -2.53 10.62
N SER A 41 -22.14 -3.74 11.10
CA SER A 41 -23.41 -4.43 10.85
C SER A 41 -24.31 -4.42 12.09
N ASN A 42 -25.64 -4.41 11.88
CA ASN A 42 -26.64 -4.43 12.94
C ASN A 42 -26.45 -3.32 14.01
N GLY A 43 -25.86 -2.18 13.60
CA GLY A 43 -25.66 -1.02 14.46
C GLY A 43 -24.55 -1.13 15.51
N THR A 44 -23.95 -2.30 15.70
CA THR A 44 -22.97 -2.50 16.80
C THR A 44 -21.77 -3.36 16.44
N LYS A 45 -21.89 -4.31 15.52
CA LYS A 45 -20.82 -5.25 15.19
C LYS A 45 -19.89 -4.67 14.15
N PHE A 46 -18.65 -4.34 14.55
CA PHE A 46 -17.59 -3.93 13.63
C PHE A 46 -16.95 -5.16 12.95
N HIS A 47 -16.78 -5.06 11.65
CA HIS A 47 -16.07 -6.03 10.81
C HIS A 47 -14.83 -5.37 10.26
N ASP A 48 -13.67 -5.84 10.67
CA ASP A 48 -12.38 -5.40 10.15
C ASP A 48 -12.14 -6.01 8.77
N THR A 49 -11.83 -5.17 7.79
CA THR A 49 -11.51 -5.56 6.42
C THR A 49 -10.14 -5.02 5.99
N SER A 50 -9.31 -4.62 6.93
CA SER A 50 -7.99 -4.03 6.68
C SER A 50 -7.04 -4.93 5.88
N ILE A 51 -7.33 -6.24 5.78
CA ILE A 51 -6.62 -7.15 4.88
C ILE A 51 -6.63 -6.66 3.41
N PHE A 52 -7.62 -5.85 3.03
CA PHE A 52 -7.71 -5.30 1.67
C PHE A 52 -6.61 -4.29 1.34
N PHE A 53 -5.86 -3.78 2.31
CA PHE A 53 -4.67 -3.00 2.01
C PHE A 53 -3.64 -3.78 1.18
N ALA A 54 -3.59 -5.10 1.33
CA ALA A 54 -2.72 -5.94 0.52
C ALA A 54 -3.03 -5.87 -0.99
N ALA A 55 -4.27 -5.53 -1.37
CA ALA A 55 -4.65 -5.39 -2.78
C ALA A 55 -4.05 -4.14 -3.45
N TYR A 56 -3.50 -3.21 -2.68
CA TYR A 56 -2.82 -2.02 -3.20
C TYR A 56 -1.32 -2.24 -3.41
N VAL A 57 -0.78 -3.36 -2.93
CA VAL A 57 0.59 -3.76 -3.22
C VAL A 57 0.66 -4.19 -4.69
N ASN A 58 1.47 -3.49 -5.47
CA ASN A 58 1.59 -3.69 -6.91
C ASN A 58 3.05 -3.58 -7.35
N GLU A 59 3.73 -4.71 -7.37
CA GLU A 59 5.12 -4.84 -7.79
C GLU A 59 5.33 -4.63 -9.30
N GLU A 60 4.26 -4.75 -10.09
CA GLU A 60 4.33 -4.62 -11.56
C GLU A 60 4.10 -3.17 -12.04
N ASN A 61 3.86 -2.22 -11.12
CA ASN A 61 3.68 -0.83 -11.49
C ASN A 61 4.97 -0.28 -12.12
N PRO A 62 4.92 0.41 -13.28
CA PRO A 62 6.10 0.96 -13.97
C PRO A 62 6.96 1.88 -13.10
N MET A 63 6.35 2.56 -12.12
CA MET A 63 7.08 3.42 -11.19
C MET A 63 7.98 2.61 -10.23
N ILE A 64 7.59 1.39 -9.90
CA ILE A 64 8.42 0.47 -9.12
C ILE A 64 9.71 0.14 -9.89
N ASP A 65 9.60 -0.21 -11.16
CA ASP A 65 10.78 -0.46 -12.01
C ASP A 65 11.70 0.76 -12.11
N GLN A 66 11.15 1.96 -12.17
CA GLN A 66 11.94 3.19 -12.18
C GLN A 66 12.71 3.34 -10.86
N LEU A 67 12.06 3.17 -9.72
CA LEU A 67 12.69 3.25 -8.40
C LEU A 67 13.78 2.20 -8.23
N LEU A 68 13.56 0.96 -8.71
CA LEU A 68 14.59 -0.09 -8.65
C LEU A 68 15.83 0.26 -9.48
N ARG A 69 15.65 0.85 -10.66
CA ARG A 69 16.79 1.36 -11.46
C ARG A 69 17.55 2.47 -10.74
N GLU A 70 16.84 3.38 -10.08
CA GLU A 70 17.48 4.42 -9.27
C GLU A 70 18.26 3.83 -8.11
N ALA A 71 17.70 2.82 -7.43
CA ALA A 71 18.37 2.13 -6.33
C ALA A 71 19.68 1.46 -6.79
N LEU A 72 19.69 0.80 -7.95
CA LEU A 72 20.91 0.23 -8.53
C LEU A 72 21.95 1.32 -8.89
N ASN A 73 21.52 2.49 -9.34
CA ASN A 73 22.41 3.60 -9.67
C ASN A 73 23.14 4.16 -8.44
N THR A 74 22.62 3.94 -7.23
CA THR A 74 23.34 4.32 -5.99
C THR A 74 24.60 3.49 -5.74
N ARG A 75 24.68 2.29 -6.33
CA ARG A 75 25.74 1.29 -6.13
C ARG A 75 25.83 0.73 -4.70
N ILE A 76 24.84 0.99 -3.85
CA ILE A 76 24.70 0.31 -2.53
C ILE A 76 24.61 -1.20 -2.77
N VAL A 77 23.84 -1.60 -3.78
CA VAL A 77 23.83 -2.97 -4.32
C VAL A 77 24.06 -2.92 -5.83
N ASN A 78 24.75 -3.93 -6.38
CA ASN A 78 24.98 -4.01 -7.82
C ASN A 78 23.84 -4.73 -8.55
N ARG A 79 23.00 -5.46 -7.82
CA ARG A 79 21.86 -6.21 -8.31
C ARG A 79 20.95 -6.59 -7.13
N PHE A 80 19.69 -6.81 -7.42
CA PHE A 80 18.75 -7.39 -6.46
C PHE A 80 18.78 -8.92 -6.60
N LEU A 81 18.98 -9.60 -5.51
CA LEU A 81 19.08 -11.06 -5.44
C LEU A 81 17.98 -11.69 -4.57
N GLY A 82 17.15 -10.87 -3.94
CA GLY A 82 16.20 -11.37 -2.95
C GLY A 82 16.91 -12.21 -1.89
N TYR A 83 16.46 -13.43 -1.70
CA TYR A 83 17.03 -14.40 -0.74
C TYR A 83 18.16 -15.26 -1.32
N GLN A 84 18.59 -15.06 -2.58
CA GLN A 84 19.59 -15.93 -3.22
C GLN A 84 21.01 -15.71 -2.66
N SER A 85 21.27 -14.54 -2.09
CA SER A 85 22.57 -14.28 -1.45
C SER A 85 22.65 -14.97 -0.09
N LYS A 86 23.77 -15.68 0.15
CA LYS A 86 24.07 -16.29 1.45
C LYS A 86 24.87 -15.36 2.38
N ALA A 87 25.25 -14.18 1.91
CA ALA A 87 25.98 -13.22 2.72
C ALA A 87 25.09 -12.70 3.85
N LYS A 88 25.64 -12.62 5.05
CA LYS A 88 24.94 -12.05 6.22
C LYS A 88 24.56 -10.60 5.93
N GLY A 89 23.33 -10.23 6.23
CA GLY A 89 22.82 -8.88 6.01
C GLY A 89 22.54 -8.52 4.53
N ALA A 90 22.63 -9.49 3.59
CA ALA A 90 22.41 -9.21 2.17
C ALA A 90 20.98 -8.74 1.86
N VAL A 91 19.99 -9.21 2.61
CA VAL A 91 18.60 -8.76 2.49
C VAL A 91 18.49 -7.33 3.00
N ASP A 92 19.01 -7.05 4.20
CA ASP A 92 18.97 -5.71 4.80
C ASP A 92 19.67 -4.66 3.92
N LYS A 93 20.79 -5.04 3.26
CA LYS A 93 21.47 -4.15 2.33
C LYS A 93 20.63 -3.80 1.10
N GLN A 94 19.85 -4.73 0.59
CA GLN A 94 18.90 -4.47 -0.50
C GLN A 94 17.76 -3.54 -0.04
N VAL A 95 17.24 -3.80 1.15
CA VAL A 95 16.21 -2.97 1.79
C VAL A 95 16.72 -1.55 2.04
N TYR A 96 17.95 -1.42 2.50
CA TYR A 96 18.60 -0.11 2.67
C TYR A 96 18.72 0.65 1.34
N ALA A 97 19.07 -0.02 0.24
CA ALA A 97 19.12 0.62 -1.07
C ALA A 97 17.76 1.20 -1.49
N LEU A 98 16.66 0.52 -1.18
CA LEU A 98 15.29 1.02 -1.43
C LEU A 98 14.96 2.22 -0.54
N TRP A 99 15.30 2.15 0.75
CA TRP A 99 15.11 3.28 1.66
C TRP A 99 15.87 4.52 1.20
N ASN A 100 17.13 4.35 0.84
CA ASN A 100 18.03 5.43 0.42
C ASN A 100 17.47 6.24 -0.75
N ILE A 101 16.88 5.60 -1.76
CA ILE A 101 16.30 6.33 -2.90
C ILE A 101 15.06 7.12 -2.50
N LEU A 102 14.20 6.59 -1.63
CA LEU A 102 13.02 7.30 -1.15
C LEU A 102 13.44 8.50 -0.30
N GLN A 103 14.45 8.33 0.54
CA GLN A 103 15.07 9.42 1.31
C GLN A 103 15.65 10.51 0.40
N LYS A 104 16.42 10.14 -0.62
CA LYS A 104 16.99 11.08 -1.60
C LYS A 104 15.93 11.82 -2.41
N ARG A 105 14.77 11.23 -2.63
CA ARG A 105 13.60 11.88 -3.23
C ARG A 105 12.89 12.86 -2.30
N LYS A 106 13.36 12.99 -1.05
CA LYS A 106 12.84 13.90 -0.04
C LYS A 106 11.35 13.68 0.26
N PHE A 107 10.93 12.41 0.30
CA PHE A 107 9.61 12.07 0.77
C PHE A 107 9.38 12.62 2.17
N ARG A 108 8.19 13.16 2.40
CA ARG A 108 7.80 13.69 3.70
C ARG A 108 6.49 13.07 4.14
N TYR A 109 6.39 12.85 5.43
CA TYR A 109 5.14 12.40 6.03
C TYR A 109 4.06 13.48 5.92
N SER A 110 2.87 13.06 5.53
CA SER A 110 1.67 13.91 5.49
C SER A 110 0.47 13.10 5.97
N SER A 111 -0.10 13.47 7.10
CA SER A 111 -1.29 12.81 7.67
C SER A 111 -2.58 13.11 6.92
N VAL A 112 -2.52 13.91 5.85
CA VAL A 112 -3.72 14.27 5.07
C VAL A 112 -4.22 13.07 4.29
N SER A 113 -5.34 12.51 4.73
CA SER A 113 -6.05 11.42 4.09
C SER A 113 -7.54 11.71 4.07
N ASN A 114 -7.99 12.42 3.04
CA ASN A 114 -9.42 12.70 2.88
C ASN A 114 -10.09 11.56 2.11
N THR A 115 -11.15 11.02 2.68
CA THR A 115 -12.05 10.10 1.98
C THR A 115 -13.15 10.88 1.27
N SER A 116 -13.64 10.37 0.16
CA SER A 116 -14.65 11.05 -0.66
C SER A 116 -16.04 11.06 -0.03
N LEU A 117 -16.31 10.11 0.86
CA LEU A 117 -17.60 9.95 1.53
C LEU A 117 -17.41 9.71 3.03
N SER A 118 -18.09 10.54 3.84
CA SER A 118 -18.25 10.30 5.27
C SER A 118 -19.37 9.27 5.51
N SER A 119 -19.14 8.31 6.41
CA SER A 119 -20.14 7.30 6.79
C SER A 119 -19.93 6.86 8.23
N ASN A 120 -21.02 6.65 8.96
CA ASN A 120 -20.98 6.06 10.31
C ASN A 120 -21.03 4.53 10.28
N VAL A 121 -21.17 3.94 9.10
CA VAL A 121 -21.35 2.48 8.91
C VAL A 121 -20.19 1.89 8.15
N VAL A 122 -19.64 2.62 7.18
CA VAL A 122 -18.54 2.16 6.33
C VAL A 122 -17.34 3.08 6.53
N PHE A 123 -16.23 2.50 6.92
CA PHE A 123 -14.97 3.18 7.16
C PHE A 123 -14.01 2.85 6.05
N SER A 124 -13.41 3.85 5.46
CA SER A 124 -12.41 3.70 4.40
C SER A 124 -11.20 4.59 4.68
N GLN A 125 -10.09 4.20 4.10
CA GLN A 125 -8.83 4.93 4.13
C GLN A 125 -8.39 5.18 2.69
N ARG A 126 -8.11 6.43 2.34
CA ARG A 126 -7.50 6.75 1.05
C ARG A 126 -6.09 6.18 0.99
N VAL A 127 -5.76 5.55 -0.13
CA VAL A 127 -4.42 5.11 -0.50
C VAL A 127 -4.03 5.89 -1.76
N ARG A 128 -2.95 6.64 -1.71
CA ARG A 128 -2.45 7.36 -2.89
C ARG A 128 -1.96 6.38 -3.94
N THR A 129 -2.15 6.73 -5.21
CA THR A 129 -1.43 6.03 -6.29
C THR A 129 0.07 6.29 -6.16
N PHE A 130 0.88 5.42 -6.75
CA PHE A 130 2.34 5.63 -6.71
C PHE A 130 2.75 6.89 -7.46
N ASP A 131 2.05 7.21 -8.57
CA ASP A 131 2.28 8.44 -9.31
C ASP A 131 2.00 9.67 -8.45
N ASP A 132 0.84 9.75 -7.80
CA ASP A 132 0.49 10.85 -6.89
C ASP A 132 1.48 11.00 -5.74
N ALA A 133 1.92 9.87 -5.14
CA ALA A 133 2.89 9.86 -4.05
C ALA A 133 4.26 10.39 -4.51
N LEU A 134 4.71 9.97 -5.69
CA LEU A 134 6.00 10.36 -6.26
C LEU A 134 6.01 11.82 -6.73
N GLU A 135 4.93 12.28 -7.36
CA GLU A 135 4.81 13.67 -7.81
C GLU A 135 4.75 14.65 -6.64
N SER A 136 3.95 14.32 -5.62
CA SER A 136 3.80 15.20 -4.44
C SER A 136 4.96 15.06 -3.44
N SER A 137 5.75 14.00 -3.51
CA SER A 137 6.73 13.60 -2.49
C SER A 137 6.12 13.54 -1.08
N GLN A 138 4.83 13.19 -0.98
CA GLN A 138 4.09 13.08 0.27
C GLN A 138 3.49 11.69 0.41
N ILE A 139 3.71 11.09 1.57
CA ILE A 139 3.18 9.78 1.94
C ILE A 139 2.61 9.83 3.36
N ASN A 140 1.54 9.09 3.60
CA ASN A 140 1.12 8.74 4.95
C ASN A 140 1.64 7.34 5.32
N CYS A 141 1.31 6.85 6.51
CA CYS A 141 1.74 5.54 6.97
C CYS A 141 1.27 4.39 6.05
N VAL A 142 0.08 4.49 5.47
CA VAL A 142 -0.48 3.49 4.54
C VAL A 142 0.23 3.56 3.19
N ASP A 143 0.33 4.76 2.61
CA ASP A 143 0.97 4.98 1.31
C ASP A 143 2.42 4.48 1.32
N GLY A 144 3.18 4.86 2.36
CA GLY A 144 4.58 4.44 2.52
C GLY A 144 4.72 2.93 2.70
N SER A 145 3.87 2.32 3.52
CA SER A 145 3.89 0.88 3.75
C SER A 145 3.57 0.08 2.48
N VAL A 146 2.56 0.50 1.72
CA VAL A 146 2.16 -0.16 0.47
C VAL A 146 3.22 0.02 -0.62
N LEU A 147 3.77 1.23 -0.76
CA LEU A 147 4.86 1.50 -1.71
C LEU A 147 6.09 0.64 -1.38
N PHE A 148 6.49 0.62 -0.11
CA PHE A 148 7.66 -0.16 0.31
C PHE A 148 7.43 -1.67 0.14
N ALA A 149 6.25 -2.17 0.48
CA ALA A 149 5.87 -3.57 0.25
C ALA A 149 5.93 -3.93 -1.25
N SER A 150 5.52 -3.02 -2.14
CA SER A 150 5.59 -3.23 -3.60
C SER A 150 7.05 -3.32 -4.08
N LEU A 151 7.93 -2.45 -3.58
CA LEU A 151 9.35 -2.49 -3.87
C LEU A 151 10.00 -3.81 -3.40
N LEU A 152 9.65 -4.27 -2.19
CA LEU A 152 10.16 -5.54 -1.64
C LEU A 152 9.73 -6.72 -2.51
N ARG A 153 8.45 -6.81 -2.87
CA ARG A 153 7.95 -7.88 -3.74
C ARG A 153 8.64 -7.90 -5.10
N ALA A 154 8.86 -6.72 -5.69
CA ALA A 154 9.53 -6.59 -6.98
C ALA A 154 10.97 -7.13 -6.98
N ILE A 155 11.61 -7.20 -5.82
CA ILE A 155 12.96 -7.78 -5.65
C ILE A 155 12.94 -9.17 -5.01
N ASN A 156 11.78 -9.83 -4.95
CA ASN A 156 11.56 -11.15 -4.37
C ASN A 156 11.94 -11.23 -2.88
N ILE A 157 11.58 -10.22 -2.12
CA ILE A 157 11.59 -10.22 -0.65
C ILE A 157 10.15 -10.12 -0.19
N ASP A 158 9.74 -11.03 0.70
CA ASP A 158 8.36 -11.10 1.18
C ASP A 158 8.08 -10.02 2.22
N PRO A 159 7.17 -9.07 1.94
CA PRO A 159 6.80 -8.02 2.87
C PRO A 159 5.76 -8.47 3.87
N ILE A 160 5.68 -7.73 4.97
CA ILE A 160 4.67 -7.85 6.00
C ILE A 160 4.00 -6.48 6.18
N LEU A 161 2.71 -6.36 5.92
CA LEU A 161 1.95 -5.18 6.30
C LEU A 161 1.43 -5.35 7.72
N VAL A 162 1.80 -4.43 8.61
CA VAL A 162 1.35 -4.45 10.00
C VAL A 162 0.45 -3.26 10.25
N ARG A 163 -0.78 -3.55 10.68
CA ARG A 163 -1.74 -2.52 11.08
C ARG A 163 -1.98 -2.58 12.59
N THR A 164 -1.88 -1.43 13.22
CA THR A 164 -2.31 -1.17 14.59
C THR A 164 -3.44 -0.14 14.60
N PRO A 165 -4.14 0.10 15.72
CA PRO A 165 -5.12 1.17 15.78
C PRO A 165 -4.51 2.52 15.40
N GLY A 166 -5.00 3.10 14.29
CA GLY A 166 -4.58 4.42 13.81
C GLY A 166 -3.22 4.48 13.10
N HIS A 167 -2.55 3.35 12.88
CA HIS A 167 -1.22 3.34 12.25
C HIS A 167 -0.96 2.09 11.41
N MET A 168 -0.04 2.22 10.43
CA MET A 168 0.46 1.12 9.61
C MET A 168 1.97 1.28 9.39
N PHE A 169 2.68 0.16 9.40
CA PHE A 169 4.09 0.08 9.04
C PHE A 169 4.37 -1.21 8.27
N VAL A 170 5.56 -1.33 7.70
CA VAL A 170 5.97 -2.45 6.88
C VAL A 170 7.09 -3.24 7.54
N GLY A 171 7.06 -4.55 7.40
CA GLY A 171 8.17 -5.42 7.70
C GLY A 171 8.56 -6.25 6.49
N TYR A 172 9.59 -7.05 6.65
CA TYR A 172 10.06 -8.00 5.66
C TYR A 172 10.74 -9.18 6.35
N TYR A 173 10.65 -10.33 5.72
CA TYR A 173 11.42 -11.49 6.15
C TYR A 173 12.88 -11.35 5.68
N THR A 174 13.82 -11.69 6.55
CA THR A 174 15.26 -11.63 6.24
C THR A 174 15.76 -12.94 5.63
N ASP A 175 14.92 -13.95 5.63
CA ASP A 175 15.20 -15.28 5.06
C ASP A 175 13.97 -15.88 4.38
N ASN A 176 14.22 -16.75 3.40
CA ASN A 176 13.17 -17.43 2.63
C ASN A 176 12.34 -18.46 3.43
N SER A 177 12.79 -18.82 4.64
CA SER A 177 12.06 -19.71 5.55
C SER A 177 11.08 -18.96 6.44
N HIS A 178 11.07 -17.62 6.37
CA HIS A 178 10.25 -16.76 7.19
C HIS A 178 10.49 -16.89 8.70
N THR A 179 11.73 -17.23 9.09
CA THR A 179 12.09 -17.41 10.52
C THR A 179 12.41 -16.09 11.19
N ASP A 180 13.12 -15.20 10.48
CA ASP A 180 13.53 -13.89 10.97
C ASP A 180 12.90 -12.78 10.15
N LYS A 181 12.63 -11.65 10.81
CA LYS A 181 11.98 -10.49 10.20
C LYS A 181 12.44 -9.19 10.83
N ASN A 182 12.46 -8.15 10.02
CA ASN A 182 12.69 -6.78 10.44
C ASN A 182 11.51 -5.90 10.08
N PHE A 183 11.39 -4.75 10.73
CA PHE A 183 10.32 -3.79 10.51
C PHE A 183 10.88 -2.40 10.25
N LEU A 184 10.15 -1.63 9.43
CA LEU A 184 10.49 -0.27 9.03
C LEU A 184 9.30 0.65 9.29
N GLU A 185 9.60 1.81 9.85
CA GLU A 185 8.64 2.88 10.06
C GLU A 185 8.74 3.87 8.89
N THR A 186 7.91 3.70 7.88
CA THR A 186 7.97 4.49 6.64
C THR A 186 7.63 5.96 6.82
N THR A 187 6.97 6.33 7.93
CA THR A 187 6.71 7.74 8.27
C THR A 187 7.98 8.50 8.64
N MET A 188 9.07 7.78 8.91
CA MET A 188 10.39 8.37 9.23
C MET A 188 11.26 8.59 7.98
N ILE A 189 10.79 8.21 6.80
CA ILE A 189 11.49 8.52 5.54
C ILE A 189 11.63 10.04 5.41
N GLY A 190 12.86 10.52 5.28
CA GLY A 190 13.20 11.94 5.22
C GLY A 190 13.51 12.61 6.56
N ASP A 191 13.17 11.98 7.69
CA ASP A 191 13.51 12.46 9.04
C ASP A 191 14.70 11.71 9.63
N VAL A 192 14.92 10.45 9.22
CA VAL A 192 16.02 9.61 9.68
C VAL A 192 16.90 9.24 8.49
N ASP A 193 18.18 9.56 8.60
CA ASP A 193 19.20 9.12 7.66
C ASP A 193 19.72 7.74 8.10
N LEU A 194 19.49 6.73 7.27
CA LEU A 194 20.00 5.39 7.55
C LEU A 194 21.46 5.19 7.13
N ASP A 195 22.09 6.17 6.48
CA ASP A 195 23.51 6.09 6.11
C ASP A 195 24.40 5.96 7.35
N ASP A 196 23.95 6.48 8.51
CA ASP A 196 24.62 6.31 9.80
C ASP A 196 24.59 4.88 10.34
N PHE A 197 23.61 4.07 9.90
CA PHE A 197 23.44 2.68 10.35
C PHE A 197 24.10 1.66 9.41
N PHE A 198 24.40 2.07 8.19
CA PHE A 198 25.04 1.25 7.17
C PHE A 198 26.24 2.02 6.59
N PRO A 199 27.28 2.28 7.39
CA PRO A 199 28.51 2.91 6.88
C PRO A 199 29.12 2.01 5.80
N ASP A 200 29.73 2.65 4.78
CA ASP A 200 30.37 2.00 3.62
C ASP A 200 31.44 0.96 3.99
#